data_a8af6f913c3bd891acf4bb77586227e3
#
_entry.id   a8af6f913c3bd891acf4bb77586227e3
#
_cell.length_a   1.000
_cell.length_b   1.000
_cell.length_c   1.000
_cell.angle_alpha   90.00
_cell.angle_beta   90.00
_cell.angle_gamma   90.00
#
_symmetry.space_group_name_H-M   'P 1'
#
loop_
_entity.id
_entity.type
_entity.pdbx_description
1 polymer ?
#
loop_
_entity_poly.entity_id
_entity_poly.type
_entity_poly.pdbx_seq_one_letter_code
_entity_poly.pdbx_strand_id
1 'polypeptide(L)'
;MNRILHSLDVSIQPPLQFTYPFCYEPHPLCVAAAKQVQRYIEESGVWKGEQSPGKMFGVLVVRRSDKGGAESEELNCRDGQLGFLAAYSGLLAGRNDWDYFVPPVFDAQQPDGHFKVREREISNINKEIEALEKSKGYLAQLSLYESTRQGIELRLEQMRKLVAEAKAMRDARRREAEQGGEPLSAEEKAAMVRESQHLKAEQRRLKQQCDTELAILHQPIEEHKKRIAALRNRRRNMSDELQQWLFRQYLMLNALGEERDLVDIFRDTIHAIPPAGSGDCCAPKLLQYAYKHGLEPVCMAEFWWGDSPKQEIRHHLHYYPACRSKCLPILTHMLRGLDVEPNPLAQSKMTEKPSVVFEDEYIMVVNKPAGMLSVPGKKETAEECLNSSNLSIEEYFADNSKLKTQNSKFNNEQLLIGEADNSKFKTQNSKFLKAVHRLDMDTSGLLVLAKSEPVY
;
A
#
# COMPACT_ATOMS: atom_id res chain seq x y z
N MET A 1 15.10 -32.87 21.71
CA MET A 1 14.08 -33.14 20.67
C MET A 1 13.14 -31.95 20.63
N ASN A 2 13.19 -31.15 19.59
CA ASN A 2 12.34 -29.99 19.43
C ASN A 2 10.94 -30.45 19.09
N ARG A 3 9.97 -30.27 19.99
CA ARG A 3 8.58 -30.66 19.77
C ARG A 3 7.83 -29.49 19.13
N ILE A 4 7.78 -29.46 17.81
CA ILE A 4 6.98 -28.49 17.05
C ILE A 4 5.50 -28.89 17.02
N LEU A 5 5.21 -30.20 17.03
CA LEU A 5 3.86 -30.72 17.19
C LEU A 5 3.55 -30.92 18.67
N HIS A 6 2.56 -30.16 19.16
CA HIS A 6 2.13 -30.17 20.56
C HIS A 6 0.88 -31.03 20.72
N SER A 7 0.75 -31.78 21.83
CA SER A 7 -0.45 -32.55 22.14
C SER A 7 -1.60 -31.63 22.51
N LEU A 8 -2.82 -32.02 22.10
CA LEU A 8 -4.04 -31.32 22.43
C LEU A 8 -5.03 -32.31 23.09
N ASP A 9 -4.90 -32.45 24.41
CA ASP A 9 -5.75 -33.38 25.20
C ASP A 9 -7.02 -32.67 25.67
N VAL A 10 -8.00 -32.61 24.79
CA VAL A 10 -9.33 -32.01 25.08
C VAL A 10 -10.45 -32.86 24.47
N SER A 11 -11.60 -32.94 25.16
CA SER A 11 -12.79 -33.66 24.69
C SER A 11 -13.72 -32.73 23.87
N ILE A 12 -13.17 -32.08 22.83
CA ILE A 12 -13.91 -31.18 21.96
C ILE A 12 -14.01 -31.84 20.59
N GLN A 13 -15.20 -31.90 20.02
CA GLN A 13 -15.39 -32.45 18.66
C GLN A 13 -14.73 -31.53 17.61
N PRO A 14 -13.98 -32.09 16.66
CA PRO A 14 -13.45 -31.31 15.57
C PRO A 14 -14.57 -30.84 14.65
N PRO A 15 -14.37 -29.70 13.93
CA PRO A 15 -15.31 -29.25 12.90
C PRO A 15 -15.34 -30.25 11.74
N LEU A 16 -16.43 -30.27 10.98
CA LEU A 16 -16.58 -31.14 9.81
C LEU A 16 -15.72 -30.66 8.62
N GLN A 17 -15.52 -29.37 8.50
CA GLN A 17 -14.75 -28.71 7.46
C GLN A 17 -13.69 -27.82 8.09
N PHE A 18 -12.62 -27.51 7.37
CA PHE A 18 -11.60 -26.56 7.83
C PHE A 18 -12.20 -25.16 7.97
N THR A 19 -11.95 -24.47 9.08
CA THR A 19 -12.52 -23.15 9.37
C THR A 19 -12.10 -22.12 8.30
N TYR A 20 -13.05 -21.29 7.81
CA TYR A 20 -12.78 -20.25 6.82
C TYR A 20 -11.86 -19.16 7.39
N PRO A 21 -10.63 -18.94 6.86
CA PRO A 21 -9.60 -18.17 7.56
C PRO A 21 -9.82 -16.65 7.57
N PHE A 22 -10.74 -16.10 6.75
CA PHE A 22 -10.92 -14.66 6.58
C PHE A 22 -12.13 -14.06 7.30
N CYS A 23 -12.98 -14.90 7.89
CA CYS A 23 -14.11 -14.48 8.70
C CYS A 23 -14.55 -15.67 9.55
N TYR A 24 -14.26 -15.67 10.84
CA TYR A 24 -14.60 -16.77 11.73
C TYR A 24 -14.69 -16.31 13.20
N GLU A 25 -15.44 -17.07 13.98
CA GLU A 25 -15.24 -17.18 15.42
C GLU A 25 -14.29 -18.36 15.69
N PRO A 26 -13.26 -18.20 16.56
CA PRO A 26 -12.28 -19.25 16.74
C PRO A 26 -12.94 -20.52 17.29
N HIS A 27 -12.70 -21.66 16.62
CA HIS A 27 -13.18 -22.94 17.08
C HIS A 27 -12.63 -23.25 18.49
N PRO A 28 -13.40 -23.89 19.42
CA PRO A 28 -12.94 -24.17 20.77
C PRO A 28 -11.63 -24.95 20.88
N LEU A 29 -11.31 -25.81 19.90
CA LEU A 29 -10.00 -26.47 19.78
C LEU A 29 -8.87 -25.46 19.60
N CYS A 30 -9.06 -24.45 18.74
CA CYS A 30 -8.07 -23.39 18.53
C CYS A 30 -7.91 -22.51 19.77
N VAL A 31 -9.00 -22.25 20.51
CA VAL A 31 -8.95 -21.51 21.78
C VAL A 31 -8.13 -22.29 22.82
N ALA A 32 -8.30 -23.61 22.91
CA ALA A 32 -7.52 -24.47 23.81
C ALA A 32 -6.03 -24.49 23.42
N ALA A 33 -5.72 -24.62 22.13
CA ALA A 33 -4.36 -24.56 21.61
C ALA A 33 -3.72 -23.18 21.86
N ALA A 34 -4.44 -22.10 21.57
CA ALA A 34 -3.96 -20.73 21.79
C ALA A 34 -3.62 -20.45 23.25
N LYS A 35 -4.41 -20.95 24.21
CA LYS A 35 -4.11 -20.84 25.64
C LYS A 35 -2.79 -21.52 26.03
N GLN A 36 -2.43 -22.62 25.39
CA GLN A 36 -1.13 -23.27 25.63
C GLN A 36 0.01 -22.40 25.07
N VAL A 37 -0.14 -21.81 23.88
CA VAL A 37 0.82 -20.86 23.29
C VAL A 37 0.99 -19.62 24.17
N GLN A 38 -0.11 -19.04 24.65
CA GLN A 38 -0.11 -17.86 25.53
C GLN A 38 0.69 -18.16 26.81
N ARG A 39 0.44 -19.30 27.46
CA ARG A 39 1.21 -19.75 28.63
C ARG A 39 2.70 -19.92 28.30
N TYR A 40 3.02 -20.53 27.16
CA TYR A 40 4.40 -20.66 26.74
C TYR A 40 5.10 -19.31 26.55
N ILE A 41 4.43 -18.32 25.96
CA ILE A 41 4.96 -16.96 25.78
C ILE A 41 5.26 -16.31 27.14
N GLU A 42 4.37 -16.47 28.12
CA GLU A 42 4.56 -15.94 29.48
C GLU A 42 5.71 -16.61 30.23
N GLU A 43 5.78 -17.95 30.21
CA GLU A 43 6.72 -18.73 30.98
C GLU A 43 8.14 -18.76 30.38
N SER A 44 8.26 -18.85 29.05
CA SER A 44 9.56 -19.01 28.36
C SER A 44 10.37 -17.74 28.29
N GLY A 45 9.73 -16.57 28.42
CA GLY A 45 10.37 -15.27 28.27
C GLY A 45 10.74 -14.90 26.84
N VAL A 46 10.26 -15.62 25.81
CA VAL A 46 10.50 -15.30 24.38
C VAL A 46 10.07 -13.86 24.00
N TRP A 47 9.09 -13.33 24.75
CA TRP A 47 8.61 -11.96 24.56
C TRP A 47 9.55 -10.87 25.08
N LYS A 48 10.44 -11.17 26.02
CA LYS A 48 11.31 -10.16 26.68
C LYS A 48 12.26 -9.43 25.74
N GLY A 49 12.61 -10.05 24.61
CA GLY A 49 13.49 -9.46 23.60
C GLY A 49 12.74 -8.81 22.42
N GLU A 50 11.41 -8.82 22.41
CA GLU A 50 10.63 -8.25 21.32
C GLU A 50 10.59 -6.73 21.39
N GLN A 51 10.89 -6.08 20.26
CA GLN A 51 10.93 -4.61 20.14
C GLN A 51 9.61 -4.03 19.63
N SER A 52 8.74 -4.85 19.01
CA SER A 52 7.44 -4.39 18.56
C SER A 52 6.45 -4.33 19.74
N PRO A 53 5.49 -3.38 19.74
CA PRO A 53 4.49 -3.27 20.80
C PRO A 53 3.56 -4.48 20.85
N GLY A 54 3.37 -5.17 19.73
CA GLY A 54 2.52 -6.35 19.65
C GLY A 54 2.81 -7.19 18.41
N LYS A 55 2.34 -8.44 18.41
CA LYS A 55 2.61 -9.41 17.36
C LYS A 55 1.47 -10.41 17.20
N MET A 56 1.24 -10.86 15.97
CA MET A 56 0.29 -11.94 15.68
C MET A 56 0.95 -13.29 15.94
N PHE A 57 0.25 -14.13 16.69
CA PHE A 57 0.51 -15.55 16.86
C PHE A 57 -0.62 -16.36 16.25
N GLY A 58 -0.31 -17.57 15.80
CA GLY A 58 -1.30 -18.46 15.19
C GLY A 58 -1.14 -19.87 15.68
N VAL A 59 -2.26 -20.60 15.66
CA VAL A 59 -2.35 -22.02 15.95
C VAL A 59 -3.08 -22.73 14.81
N LEU A 60 -2.61 -23.93 14.48
CA LEU A 60 -3.25 -24.84 13.54
C LEU A 60 -3.45 -26.18 14.26
N VAL A 61 -4.70 -26.56 14.50
CA VAL A 61 -5.01 -27.91 14.98
C VAL A 61 -4.91 -28.86 13.81
N VAL A 62 -4.22 -29.96 14.03
CA VAL A 62 -3.93 -30.96 13.00
C VAL A 62 -4.25 -32.37 13.50
N ARG A 63 -4.50 -33.26 12.55
CA ARG A 63 -4.60 -34.71 12.76
C ARG A 63 -3.47 -35.40 11.99
N ARG A 64 -2.95 -36.49 12.53
CA ARG A 64 -2.02 -37.32 11.79
C ARG A 64 -2.76 -38.08 10.68
N SER A 65 -2.22 -38.03 9.45
CA SER A 65 -2.78 -38.77 8.32
C SER A 65 -2.18 -40.16 8.26
N ASP A 66 -3.02 -41.20 8.12
CA ASP A 66 -2.60 -42.60 7.93
C ASP A 66 -1.81 -42.83 6.61
N LYS A 67 -1.70 -41.80 5.77
CA LYS A 67 -1.00 -41.85 4.46
C LYS A 67 0.47 -41.41 4.51
N GLY A 68 1.00 -41.04 5.67
CA GLY A 68 2.36 -40.54 5.83
C GLY A 68 3.42 -41.65 5.89
N GLY A 69 4.35 -41.64 4.95
CA GLY A 69 5.43 -42.61 4.83
C GLY A 69 6.45 -42.57 5.98
N ALA A 70 7.41 -43.45 5.94
CA ALA A 70 8.34 -43.96 6.96
C ALA A 70 9.23 -42.95 7.74
N GLU A 71 9.14 -41.63 7.54
CA GLU A 71 9.92 -40.63 8.29
C GLU A 71 9.21 -40.06 9.54
N SER A 72 8.08 -40.69 9.94
CA SER A 72 7.17 -40.16 10.98
C SER A 72 7.49 -40.62 12.41
N GLU A 73 8.61 -41.26 12.69
CA GLU A 73 8.96 -41.77 14.04
C GLU A 73 9.26 -40.67 15.07
N GLU A 74 9.51 -39.43 14.66
CA GLU A 74 9.80 -38.33 15.60
C GLU A 74 8.54 -37.59 16.13
N LEU A 75 7.36 -37.83 15.55
CA LEU A 75 6.10 -37.17 15.93
C LEU A 75 5.34 -38.03 16.95
N ASN A 76 5.46 -37.70 18.24
CA ASN A 76 4.88 -38.43 19.39
C ASN A 76 3.33 -38.27 19.52
N CYS A 77 2.55 -38.32 18.44
CA CYS A 77 1.09 -38.41 18.49
C CYS A 77 0.64 -39.80 18.01
N ARG A 78 -0.27 -40.45 18.70
CA ARG A 78 -0.91 -41.71 18.28
C ARG A 78 -1.85 -41.42 17.10
N ASP A 79 -2.03 -42.41 16.21
CA ASP A 79 -2.94 -42.29 15.07
C ASP A 79 -4.34 -41.82 15.50
N GLY A 80 -4.88 -40.83 14.84
CA GLY A 80 -6.17 -40.20 15.17
C GLY A 80 -6.17 -39.20 16.31
N GLN A 81 -5.08 -39.03 17.06
CA GLN A 81 -4.96 -38.01 18.11
C GLN A 81 -4.78 -36.61 17.53
N LEU A 82 -5.52 -35.64 18.09
CA LEU A 82 -5.34 -34.23 17.74
C LEU A 82 -4.08 -33.66 18.38
N GLY A 83 -3.35 -32.89 17.57
CA GLY A 83 -2.26 -32.04 18.01
C GLY A 83 -2.43 -30.63 17.47
N PHE A 84 -1.50 -29.75 17.81
CA PHE A 84 -1.46 -28.41 17.21
C PHE A 84 -0.05 -27.95 16.89
N LEU A 85 0.04 -27.10 15.89
CA LEU A 85 1.21 -26.34 15.50
C LEU A 85 1.04 -24.88 15.93
N ALA A 86 2.16 -24.22 16.28
CA ALA A 86 2.18 -22.81 16.65
C ALA A 86 3.09 -22.00 15.72
N ALA A 87 2.74 -20.75 15.45
CA ALA A 87 3.54 -19.82 14.66
C ALA A 87 3.44 -18.38 15.18
N TYR A 88 4.37 -17.55 14.77
CA TYR A 88 4.33 -16.09 14.94
C TYR A 88 4.62 -15.41 13.60
N SER A 89 4.11 -14.18 13.42
CA SER A 89 4.32 -13.42 12.20
C SER A 89 5.72 -12.78 12.16
N GLY A 90 6.41 -12.88 11.03
CA GLY A 90 7.75 -12.32 10.83
C GLY A 90 8.79 -12.89 11.79
N LEU A 91 9.62 -12.03 12.42
CA LEU A 91 10.61 -12.39 13.44
C LEU A 91 10.04 -12.17 14.84
N LEU A 92 10.43 -13.00 15.80
CA LEU A 92 10.13 -12.83 17.23
C LEU A 92 11.45 -12.58 17.98
N ALA A 93 11.57 -11.45 18.64
CA ALA A 93 12.82 -10.99 19.28
C ALA A 93 14.04 -11.07 18.33
N GLY A 94 13.83 -10.67 17.06
CA GLY A 94 14.85 -10.68 16.01
C GLY A 94 15.21 -12.07 15.45
N ARG A 95 14.51 -13.13 15.85
CA ARG A 95 14.77 -14.53 15.45
C ARG A 95 13.57 -15.16 14.75
N ASN A 96 13.82 -16.19 13.94
CA ASN A 96 12.80 -16.98 13.25
C ASN A 96 12.89 -18.49 13.55
N ASP A 97 13.71 -18.88 14.54
CA ASP A 97 14.12 -20.25 14.83
C ASP A 97 13.84 -20.68 16.29
N TRP A 98 12.72 -20.24 16.86
CA TRP A 98 12.29 -20.67 18.20
C TRP A 98 11.70 -22.08 18.16
N ASP A 99 12.23 -22.97 18.98
CA ASP A 99 11.94 -24.42 19.01
C ASP A 99 10.45 -24.81 19.20
N TYR A 100 9.66 -23.94 19.81
CA TYR A 100 8.23 -24.19 20.05
C TYR A 100 7.37 -23.93 18.80
N PHE A 101 7.88 -23.17 17.85
CA PHE A 101 7.13 -22.67 16.70
C PHE A 101 7.60 -23.33 15.41
N VAL A 102 6.69 -23.45 14.43
CA VAL A 102 7.07 -23.91 13.10
C VAL A 102 8.10 -22.96 12.47
N PRO A 103 9.07 -23.47 11.71
CA PRO A 103 10.05 -22.65 11.01
C PRO A 103 9.38 -21.78 9.93
N PRO A 104 10.06 -20.74 9.44
CA PRO A 104 9.60 -19.98 8.28
C PRO A 104 9.50 -20.86 7.04
N VAL A 105 8.68 -20.46 6.06
CA VAL A 105 8.60 -21.15 4.76
C VAL A 105 9.96 -21.15 4.05
N PHE A 106 10.64 -20.01 4.12
CA PHE A 106 12.01 -19.83 3.67
C PHE A 106 12.81 -19.06 4.72
N ASP A 107 13.99 -19.55 5.09
CA ASP A 107 14.86 -18.88 6.07
C ASP A 107 15.77 -17.84 5.39
N ALA A 108 15.29 -16.59 5.36
CA ALA A 108 16.06 -15.45 4.88
C ALA A 108 17.10 -14.92 5.91
N GLN A 109 17.14 -15.46 7.15
CA GLN A 109 18.02 -14.95 8.20
C GLN A 109 19.39 -15.66 8.27
N GLN A 110 19.64 -16.67 7.43
CA GLN A 110 20.92 -17.37 7.38
C GLN A 110 22.06 -16.38 7.14
N PRO A 111 23.07 -16.28 8.04
CA PRO A 111 24.10 -15.23 8.02
C PRO A 111 24.89 -15.14 6.71
N ASP A 112 25.18 -16.28 6.09
CA ASP A 112 25.92 -16.39 4.83
C ASP A 112 25.00 -16.73 3.63
N GLY A 113 23.68 -16.70 3.85
CA GLY A 113 22.68 -16.88 2.81
C GLY A 113 22.66 -15.72 1.81
N HIS A 114 22.22 -16.01 0.60
CA HIS A 114 22.16 -15.03 -0.50
C HIS A 114 21.47 -13.73 -0.09
N PHE A 115 20.35 -13.82 0.64
CA PHE A 115 19.60 -12.65 1.11
C PHE A 115 20.47 -11.74 1.99
N LYS A 116 21.12 -12.29 3.02
CA LYS A 116 21.95 -11.53 3.97
C LYS A 116 23.21 -10.96 3.34
N VAL A 117 23.80 -11.66 2.39
CA VAL A 117 24.95 -11.14 1.63
C VAL A 117 24.54 -9.92 0.82
N ARG A 118 23.45 -10.03 0.06
CA ARG A 118 22.93 -8.92 -0.76
C ARG A 118 22.42 -7.75 0.08
N GLU A 119 21.75 -8.01 1.22
CA GLU A 119 21.31 -6.98 2.16
C GLU A 119 22.50 -6.17 2.70
N ARG A 120 23.63 -6.82 3.01
CA ARG A 120 24.89 -6.15 3.41
C ARG A 120 25.47 -5.28 2.30
N GLU A 121 25.46 -5.75 1.05
CA GLU A 121 25.92 -4.96 -0.10
C GLU A 121 25.07 -3.70 -0.29
N ILE A 122 23.74 -3.84 -0.23
CA ILE A 122 22.78 -2.72 -0.31
C ILE A 122 23.02 -1.72 0.85
N SER A 123 23.24 -2.22 2.06
CA SER A 123 23.52 -1.41 3.24
C SER A 123 24.84 -0.64 3.10
N ASN A 124 25.87 -1.24 2.48
CA ASN A 124 27.13 -0.54 2.20
C ASN A 124 26.96 0.60 1.18
N ILE A 125 26.14 0.39 0.15
CA ILE A 125 25.79 1.48 -0.80
C ILE A 125 25.07 2.62 -0.08
N ASN A 126 24.14 2.32 0.85
CA ASN A 126 23.48 3.36 1.66
C ASN A 126 24.49 4.18 2.48
N LYS A 127 25.46 3.51 3.12
CA LYS A 127 26.53 4.20 3.86
C LYS A 127 27.41 5.06 2.95
N GLU A 128 27.71 4.58 1.73
CA GLU A 128 28.47 5.36 0.74
C GLU A 128 27.70 6.63 0.31
N ILE A 129 26.40 6.50 0.02
CA ILE A 129 25.53 7.63 -0.31
C ILE A 129 25.53 8.65 0.83
N GLU A 130 25.30 8.22 2.06
CA GLU A 130 25.29 9.09 3.22
C GLU A 130 26.63 9.81 3.44
N ALA A 131 27.74 9.10 3.28
CA ALA A 131 29.07 9.67 3.39
C ALA A 131 29.34 10.74 2.30
N LEU A 132 28.89 10.51 1.07
CA LEU A 132 28.98 11.48 -0.01
C LEU A 132 28.12 12.72 0.27
N GLU A 133 26.87 12.56 0.68
CA GLU A 133 25.95 13.67 0.98
C GLU A 133 26.44 14.54 2.14
N LYS A 134 27.08 13.95 3.14
CA LYS A 134 27.61 14.62 4.31
C LYS A 134 29.08 15.03 4.20
N SER A 135 29.71 14.79 3.03
CA SER A 135 31.13 15.10 2.89
C SER A 135 31.42 16.59 3.06
N LYS A 136 32.40 16.93 3.86
CA LYS A 136 32.78 18.34 4.13
C LYS A 136 33.14 19.08 2.86
N GLY A 137 33.81 18.42 1.91
CA GLY A 137 34.17 18.98 0.61
C GLY A 137 32.97 19.38 -0.22
N TYR A 138 31.98 18.50 -0.32
CA TYR A 138 30.74 18.79 -1.07
C TYR A 138 29.93 19.92 -0.44
N LEU A 139 29.78 19.91 0.90
CA LEU A 139 29.07 20.98 1.62
C LEU A 139 29.77 22.33 1.48
N ALA A 140 31.11 22.36 1.50
CA ALA A 140 31.89 23.58 1.26
C ALA A 140 31.71 24.11 -0.17
N GLN A 141 31.70 23.23 -1.18
CA GLN A 141 31.45 23.60 -2.57
C GLN A 141 30.03 24.17 -2.75
N LEU A 142 29.03 23.57 -2.14
CA LEU A 142 27.65 24.10 -2.16
C LEU A 142 27.56 25.48 -1.52
N SER A 143 28.21 25.69 -0.38
CA SER A 143 28.25 26.99 0.30
C SER A 143 28.97 28.05 -0.52
N LEU A 144 30.11 27.69 -1.14
CA LEU A 144 30.88 28.59 -2.02
C LEU A 144 30.05 28.97 -3.26
N TYR A 145 29.43 28.02 -3.93
CA TYR A 145 28.55 28.26 -5.08
C TYR A 145 27.42 29.23 -4.72
N GLU A 146 26.73 28.99 -3.60
CA GLU A 146 25.60 29.83 -3.20
C GLU A 146 26.04 31.26 -2.83
N SER A 147 27.15 31.42 -2.08
CA SER A 147 27.67 32.74 -1.74
C SER A 147 28.15 33.50 -2.99
N THR A 148 28.79 32.82 -3.94
CA THR A 148 29.19 33.40 -5.21
C THR A 148 27.99 33.80 -6.07
N ARG A 149 26.96 32.97 -6.15
CA ARG A 149 25.69 33.26 -6.83
C ARG A 149 25.04 34.54 -6.32
N GLN A 150 24.93 34.68 -4.97
CA GLN A 150 24.40 35.90 -4.35
C GLN A 150 25.25 37.14 -4.66
N GLY A 151 26.58 37.01 -4.62
CA GLY A 151 27.49 38.09 -4.98
C GLY A 151 27.37 38.51 -6.46
N ILE A 152 27.15 37.55 -7.36
CA ILE A 152 26.93 37.81 -8.80
C ILE A 152 25.57 38.51 -9.01
N GLU A 153 24.50 38.08 -8.34
CA GLU A 153 23.19 38.76 -8.43
C GLU A 153 23.31 40.24 -8.05
N LEU A 154 24.03 40.54 -6.99
CA LEU A 154 24.26 41.92 -6.55
C LEU A 154 25.05 42.72 -7.59
N ARG A 155 26.16 42.19 -8.16
CA ARG A 155 26.96 42.83 -9.22
C ARG A 155 26.13 43.14 -10.48
N LEU A 156 25.31 42.19 -10.90
CA LEU A 156 24.44 42.36 -12.08
C LEU A 156 23.32 43.38 -11.81
N GLU A 157 22.78 43.44 -10.61
CA GLU A 157 21.78 44.43 -10.22
C GLU A 157 22.36 45.84 -10.19
N GLN A 158 23.56 46.02 -9.62
CA GLN A 158 24.28 47.32 -9.63
C GLN A 158 24.51 47.78 -11.05
N MET A 159 24.95 46.87 -11.96
CA MET A 159 25.19 47.23 -13.37
C MET A 159 23.89 47.62 -14.09
N ARG A 160 22.76 46.92 -13.79
CA ARG A 160 21.45 47.29 -14.33
C ARG A 160 21.01 48.69 -13.89
N LYS A 161 21.21 49.03 -12.59
CA LYS A 161 20.93 50.37 -12.06
C LYS A 161 21.74 51.43 -12.77
N LEU A 162 23.04 51.23 -12.89
CA LEU A 162 23.95 52.16 -13.62
C LEU A 162 23.49 52.40 -15.05
N VAL A 163 23.17 51.36 -15.81
CA VAL A 163 22.66 51.47 -17.19
C VAL A 163 21.33 52.21 -17.24
N ALA A 164 20.43 51.96 -16.28
CA ALA A 164 19.13 52.63 -16.21
C ALA A 164 19.25 54.11 -15.85
N GLU A 165 20.09 54.48 -14.90
CA GLU A 165 20.37 55.86 -14.49
C GLU A 165 21.00 56.64 -15.63
N ALA A 166 22.05 56.10 -16.29
CA ALA A 166 22.67 56.73 -17.43
C ALA A 166 21.69 56.92 -18.62
N LYS A 167 20.79 55.96 -18.80
CA LYS A 167 19.71 56.12 -19.80
C LYS A 167 18.75 57.22 -19.43
N ALA A 168 18.29 57.27 -18.16
CA ALA A 168 17.38 58.32 -17.68
C ALA A 168 17.97 59.72 -17.81
N MET A 169 19.28 59.89 -17.52
CA MET A 169 19.98 61.16 -17.68
C MET A 169 20.01 61.59 -19.17
N ARG A 170 20.36 60.70 -20.10
CA ARG A 170 20.33 60.97 -21.53
C ARG A 170 18.93 61.35 -22.04
N ASP A 171 17.90 60.63 -21.57
CA ASP A 171 16.53 60.89 -21.98
C ASP A 171 16.01 62.22 -21.36
N ALA A 172 16.45 62.61 -20.17
CA ALA A 172 16.14 63.89 -19.55
C ALA A 172 16.77 65.03 -20.35
N ARG A 173 18.07 64.95 -20.71
CA ARG A 173 18.78 65.95 -21.51
C ARG A 173 18.18 66.13 -22.91
N ARG A 174 17.72 65.04 -23.53
CA ARG A 174 17.00 65.12 -24.84
C ARG A 174 15.68 65.88 -24.72
N ARG A 175 14.89 65.57 -23.66
CA ARG A 175 13.60 66.27 -23.42
C ARG A 175 13.80 67.75 -23.12
N GLU A 176 14.84 68.14 -22.39
CA GLU A 176 15.17 69.52 -22.11
C GLU A 176 15.48 70.27 -23.41
N ALA A 177 16.26 69.68 -24.32
CA ALA A 177 16.55 70.26 -25.63
C ALA A 177 15.30 70.39 -26.53
N GLU A 178 14.34 69.46 -26.44
CA GLU A 178 13.07 69.50 -27.16
C GLU A 178 12.08 70.54 -26.61
N GLN A 179 12.17 70.86 -25.33
CA GLN A 179 11.26 71.81 -24.64
C GLN A 179 11.76 73.27 -24.70
N GLY A 180 12.68 73.59 -25.60
CA GLY A 180 13.16 74.97 -25.83
C GLY A 180 14.43 75.33 -25.02
N GLY A 181 15.11 74.34 -24.46
CA GLY A 181 16.47 74.47 -23.94
C GLY A 181 17.50 74.58 -25.01
N GLU A 182 18.81 74.63 -24.61
CA GLU A 182 19.90 74.66 -25.50
C GLU A 182 19.96 73.40 -26.39
N PRO A 183 20.00 73.51 -27.74
CA PRO A 183 19.94 72.39 -28.64
C PRO A 183 21.17 71.49 -28.51
N LEU A 184 21.00 70.20 -28.57
CA LEU A 184 22.07 69.19 -28.48
C LEU A 184 23.01 69.33 -29.70
N SER A 185 24.28 69.54 -29.40
CA SER A 185 25.34 69.54 -30.43
C SER A 185 25.55 68.17 -31.10
N ALA A 186 26.17 68.14 -32.26
CA ALA A 186 26.50 66.87 -32.94
C ALA A 186 27.48 66.01 -32.10
N GLU A 187 28.32 66.65 -31.32
CA GLU A 187 29.33 66.01 -30.49
C GLU A 187 28.65 65.36 -29.18
N GLU A 188 27.71 66.10 -28.59
CA GLU A 188 26.91 65.57 -27.47
C GLU A 188 26.07 64.33 -27.87
N LYS A 189 25.39 64.38 -29.02
CA LYS A 189 24.65 63.21 -29.56
C LYS A 189 25.58 62.04 -29.84
N ALA A 190 26.76 62.25 -30.40
CA ALA A 190 27.71 61.16 -30.58
C ALA A 190 28.31 60.64 -29.31
N ALA A 191 28.51 61.45 -28.26
CA ALA A 191 28.96 61.04 -26.93
C ALA A 191 27.90 60.17 -26.23
N MET A 192 26.61 60.55 -26.25
CA MET A 192 25.52 59.78 -25.74
C MET A 192 25.39 58.39 -26.37
N VAL A 193 25.65 58.29 -27.71
CA VAL A 193 25.63 57.02 -28.41
C VAL A 193 26.81 56.13 -27.97
N ARG A 194 28.03 56.73 -27.92
CA ARG A 194 29.24 56.00 -27.48
C ARG A 194 29.07 55.47 -26.05
N GLU A 195 28.57 56.29 -25.12
CA GLU A 195 28.31 55.91 -23.74
C GLU A 195 27.31 54.76 -23.67
N SER A 196 26.17 54.85 -24.40
CA SER A 196 25.18 53.79 -24.44
C SER A 196 25.74 52.48 -24.99
N GLN A 197 26.58 52.53 -26.03
CA GLN A 197 27.23 51.35 -26.60
C GLN A 197 28.25 50.75 -25.63
N HIS A 198 29.04 51.60 -24.95
CA HIS A 198 30.02 51.18 -23.96
C HIS A 198 29.36 50.46 -22.78
N LEU A 199 28.35 51.07 -22.17
CA LEU A 199 27.65 50.48 -21.02
C LEU A 199 26.95 49.15 -21.38
N LYS A 200 26.36 49.04 -22.57
CA LYS A 200 25.78 47.76 -23.03
C LYS A 200 26.85 46.70 -23.27
N ALA A 201 28.03 47.07 -23.80
CA ALA A 201 29.14 46.16 -23.99
C ALA A 201 29.70 45.66 -22.63
N GLU A 202 29.86 46.58 -21.66
CA GLU A 202 30.27 46.27 -20.29
C GLU A 202 29.29 45.32 -19.59
N GLN A 203 27.98 45.59 -19.68
CA GLN A 203 26.95 44.73 -19.13
C GLN A 203 27.01 43.29 -19.71
N ARG A 204 27.24 43.17 -21.03
CA ARG A 204 27.38 41.85 -21.68
C ARG A 204 28.65 41.13 -21.22
N ARG A 205 29.78 41.84 -21.10
CA ARG A 205 31.05 41.27 -20.62
C ARG A 205 30.90 40.76 -19.16
N LEU A 206 30.33 41.61 -18.30
CA LEU A 206 30.10 41.25 -16.90
C LEU A 206 29.22 39.99 -16.80
N LYS A 207 28.11 39.95 -17.56
CA LYS A 207 27.23 38.77 -17.56
C LYS A 207 27.99 37.50 -18.00
N GLN A 208 28.77 37.57 -19.09
CA GLN A 208 29.54 36.43 -19.57
C GLN A 208 30.59 35.95 -18.56
N GLN A 209 31.27 36.88 -17.87
CA GLN A 209 32.21 36.53 -16.80
C GLN A 209 31.53 35.85 -15.65
N CYS A 210 30.38 36.37 -15.19
CA CYS A 210 29.58 35.77 -14.13
C CYS A 210 29.06 34.38 -14.48
N ASP A 211 28.56 34.21 -15.70
CA ASP A 211 28.06 32.88 -16.17
C ASP A 211 29.22 31.86 -16.21
N THR A 212 30.43 32.27 -16.62
CA THR A 212 31.61 31.40 -16.62
C THR A 212 32.06 31.05 -15.18
N GLU A 213 32.07 32.03 -14.26
CA GLU A 213 32.41 31.83 -12.85
C GLU A 213 31.46 30.82 -12.17
N LEU A 214 30.17 30.95 -12.41
CA LEU A 214 29.19 30.01 -11.90
C LEU A 214 29.31 28.61 -12.52
N ALA A 215 29.56 28.51 -13.82
CA ALA A 215 29.71 27.23 -14.50
C ALA A 215 30.88 26.41 -13.93
N ILE A 216 32.04 27.08 -13.68
CA ILE A 216 33.22 26.42 -13.10
C ILE A 216 32.89 25.85 -11.69
N LEU A 217 32.18 26.61 -10.85
CA LEU A 217 31.81 26.17 -9.52
C LEU A 217 30.70 25.11 -9.52
N HIS A 218 29.81 25.16 -10.51
CA HIS A 218 28.67 24.23 -10.62
C HIS A 218 29.10 22.85 -11.10
N GLN A 219 30.10 22.76 -11.97
CA GLN A 219 30.51 21.48 -12.55
C GLN A 219 30.85 20.40 -11.53
N PRO A 220 31.71 20.61 -10.51
CA PRO A 220 32.01 19.56 -9.49
C PRO A 220 30.82 19.20 -8.65
N ILE A 221 29.90 20.13 -8.41
CA ILE A 221 28.64 19.85 -7.69
C ILE A 221 27.74 18.91 -8.49
N GLU A 222 27.62 19.16 -9.81
CA GLU A 222 26.82 18.28 -10.69
C GLU A 222 27.45 16.90 -10.87
N GLU A 223 28.76 16.79 -10.94
CA GLU A 223 29.47 15.50 -10.96
C GLU A 223 29.21 14.70 -9.68
N HIS A 224 29.23 15.38 -8.52
CA HIS A 224 28.93 14.76 -7.23
C HIS A 224 27.47 14.30 -7.14
N LYS A 225 26.53 15.13 -7.56
CA LYS A 225 25.09 14.75 -7.64
C LYS A 225 24.85 13.56 -8.57
N LYS A 226 25.51 13.53 -9.74
CA LYS A 226 25.42 12.41 -10.69
C LYS A 226 25.92 11.11 -10.04
N ARG A 227 27.02 11.16 -9.28
CA ARG A 227 27.53 10.00 -8.56
C ARG A 227 26.54 9.48 -7.53
N ILE A 228 25.95 10.36 -6.71
CA ILE A 228 24.91 10.00 -5.74
C ILE A 228 23.68 9.40 -6.44
N ALA A 229 23.22 10.01 -7.53
CA ALA A 229 22.09 9.50 -8.31
C ALA A 229 22.37 8.11 -8.89
N ALA A 230 23.55 7.85 -9.40
CA ALA A 230 23.96 6.54 -9.90
C ALA A 230 23.96 5.48 -8.79
N LEU A 231 24.47 5.80 -7.59
CA LEU A 231 24.43 4.90 -6.43
C LEU A 231 23.00 4.62 -5.95
N ARG A 232 22.14 5.64 -5.90
CA ARG A 232 20.73 5.47 -5.56
C ARG A 232 20.00 4.57 -6.55
N ASN A 233 20.25 4.71 -7.84
CA ASN A 233 19.68 3.84 -8.86
C ASN A 233 20.20 2.41 -8.73
N ARG A 234 21.51 2.22 -8.53
CA ARG A 234 22.11 0.90 -8.29
C ARG A 234 21.48 0.24 -7.07
N ARG A 235 21.38 0.96 -5.95
CA ARG A 235 20.73 0.45 -4.73
C ARG A 235 19.28 0.02 -4.97
N ARG A 236 18.48 0.84 -5.70
CA ARG A 236 17.10 0.51 -6.04
C ARG A 236 17.03 -0.79 -6.83
N ASN A 237 17.78 -0.90 -7.91
CA ASN A 237 17.79 -2.09 -8.75
C ASN A 237 18.19 -3.35 -7.96
N MET A 238 19.23 -3.25 -7.14
CA MET A 238 19.64 -4.37 -6.27
C MET A 238 18.57 -4.75 -5.25
N SER A 239 17.84 -3.79 -4.68
CA SER A 239 16.74 -4.06 -3.76
C SER A 239 15.56 -4.73 -4.47
N ASP A 240 15.21 -4.27 -5.66
CA ASP A 240 14.13 -4.84 -6.46
C ASP A 240 14.48 -6.28 -6.91
N GLU A 241 15.71 -6.51 -7.38
CA GLU A 241 16.22 -7.83 -7.75
C GLU A 241 16.21 -8.79 -6.54
N LEU A 242 16.68 -8.33 -5.39
CA LEU A 242 16.71 -9.13 -4.16
C LEU A 242 15.31 -9.50 -3.68
N GLN A 243 14.36 -8.55 -3.77
CA GLN A 243 12.96 -8.79 -3.40
C GLN A 243 12.30 -9.80 -4.35
N GLN A 244 12.51 -9.66 -5.66
CA GLN A 244 12.00 -10.61 -6.66
C GLN A 244 12.60 -12.02 -6.45
N TRP A 245 13.90 -12.09 -6.19
CA TRP A 245 14.56 -13.37 -5.86
C TRP A 245 13.94 -13.98 -4.60
N LEU A 246 13.74 -13.19 -3.54
CA LEU A 246 13.17 -13.67 -2.28
C LEU A 246 11.76 -14.24 -2.47
N PHE A 247 10.89 -13.58 -3.22
CA PHE A 247 9.54 -14.05 -3.49
C PHE A 247 9.49 -15.40 -4.19
N ARG A 248 10.49 -15.70 -5.03
CA ARG A 248 10.62 -17.02 -5.69
C ARG A 248 11.11 -18.12 -4.76
N GLN A 249 11.73 -17.79 -3.62
CA GLN A 249 12.14 -18.77 -2.61
C GLN A 249 10.96 -19.25 -1.75
N TYR A 250 9.89 -18.48 -1.68
CA TYR A 250 8.68 -18.86 -0.95
C TYR A 250 7.81 -19.78 -1.80
N LEU A 251 8.14 -21.08 -1.79
CA LEU A 251 7.38 -22.13 -2.45
C LEU A 251 6.24 -22.58 -1.53
N MET A 252 5.01 -22.29 -1.90
CA MET A 252 3.80 -22.58 -1.13
C MET A 252 3.15 -23.87 -1.64
N LEU A 253 3.04 -24.88 -0.75
CA LEU A 253 2.30 -26.12 -0.99
C LEU A 253 0.80 -25.91 -0.78
N ASN A 254 -0.02 -26.58 -1.60
CA ASN A 254 -1.44 -26.76 -1.32
C ASN A 254 -1.74 -28.17 -0.81
N ALA A 255 -2.99 -28.44 -0.41
CA ALA A 255 -3.40 -29.75 0.08
C ALA A 255 -3.37 -30.88 -0.98
N LEU A 256 -3.22 -30.55 -2.28
CA LEU A 256 -3.02 -31.50 -3.37
C LEU A 256 -1.53 -31.83 -3.61
N GLY A 257 -0.60 -31.17 -2.91
CA GLY A 257 0.84 -31.31 -3.09
C GLY A 257 1.40 -30.46 -4.24
N GLU A 258 0.64 -29.53 -4.80
CA GLU A 258 1.13 -28.60 -5.83
C GLU A 258 1.89 -27.44 -5.20
N GLU A 259 3.06 -27.10 -5.75
CA GLU A 259 3.88 -25.95 -5.31
C GLU A 259 3.72 -24.78 -6.27
N ARG A 260 3.61 -23.56 -5.69
CA ARG A 260 3.72 -22.29 -6.41
C ARG A 260 4.54 -21.28 -5.61
N ASP A 261 5.37 -20.51 -6.30
CA ASP A 261 6.06 -19.39 -5.67
C ASP A 261 5.14 -18.15 -5.53
N LEU A 262 5.55 -17.17 -4.72
CA LEU A 262 4.75 -15.98 -4.49
C LEU A 262 4.57 -15.14 -5.77
N VAL A 263 5.54 -15.13 -6.69
CA VAL A 263 5.42 -14.37 -7.95
C VAL A 263 4.30 -14.96 -8.81
N ASP A 264 4.21 -16.28 -8.88
CA ASP A 264 3.16 -16.99 -9.62
C ASP A 264 1.79 -16.83 -8.95
N ILE A 265 1.72 -16.90 -7.61
CA ILE A 265 0.48 -16.73 -6.85
C ILE A 265 -0.10 -15.32 -7.04
N PHE A 266 0.75 -14.29 -7.07
CA PHE A 266 0.29 -12.90 -7.15
C PHE A 266 0.12 -12.39 -8.58
N ARG A 267 0.60 -13.10 -9.60
CA ARG A 267 0.55 -12.67 -11.01
C ARG A 267 -0.85 -12.29 -11.48
N ASP A 268 -1.84 -13.08 -11.07
CA ASP A 268 -3.24 -12.92 -11.49
C ASP A 268 -4.07 -12.05 -10.52
N THR A 269 -3.42 -11.42 -9.54
CA THR A 269 -4.06 -10.50 -8.60
C THR A 269 -3.97 -9.06 -9.07
N ILE A 270 -4.82 -8.19 -8.51
CA ILE A 270 -4.78 -6.74 -8.78
C ILE A 270 -3.42 -6.09 -8.43
N HIS A 271 -2.66 -6.69 -7.54
CA HIS A 271 -1.35 -6.19 -7.12
C HIS A 271 -0.22 -6.62 -8.06
N ALA A 272 -0.38 -7.72 -8.81
CA ALA A 272 0.60 -8.33 -9.71
C ALA A 272 1.99 -8.62 -9.08
N ILE A 273 2.32 -7.95 -7.96
CA ILE A 273 3.57 -8.08 -7.21
C ILE A 273 3.23 -8.35 -5.75
N PRO A 274 3.85 -9.37 -5.11
CA PRO A 274 3.63 -9.63 -3.69
C PRO A 274 4.01 -8.42 -2.82
N PRO A 275 3.17 -8.00 -1.86
CA PRO A 275 3.56 -7.02 -0.86
C PRO A 275 4.73 -7.52 0.01
N ALA A 276 5.59 -6.61 0.48
CA ALA A 276 6.71 -6.94 1.35
C ALA A 276 6.25 -7.73 2.61
N GLY A 277 6.96 -8.80 2.94
CA GLY A 277 6.61 -9.70 4.05
C GLY A 277 5.45 -10.65 3.76
N SER A 278 5.06 -10.84 2.48
CA SER A 278 4.16 -11.92 2.08
C SER A 278 4.82 -13.28 2.34
N GLY A 279 4.05 -14.24 2.87
CA GLY A 279 4.56 -15.57 3.24
C GLY A 279 5.06 -15.71 4.67
N ASP A 280 5.34 -14.62 5.39
CA ASP A 280 5.82 -14.63 6.78
C ASP A 280 4.71 -14.55 7.84
N CYS A 281 3.45 -14.55 7.43
CA CYS A 281 2.31 -14.61 8.35
C CYS A 281 2.18 -16.01 8.98
N CYS A 282 1.40 -16.12 10.07
CA CYS A 282 1.25 -17.41 10.79
C CYS A 282 0.59 -18.48 9.92
N ALA A 283 -0.52 -18.18 9.26
CA ALA A 283 -1.29 -19.16 8.49
C ALA A 283 -0.47 -19.84 7.37
N PRO A 284 0.26 -19.13 6.50
CA PRO A 284 1.13 -19.78 5.50
C PRO A 284 2.19 -20.69 6.12
N LYS A 285 2.85 -20.26 7.21
CA LYS A 285 3.89 -21.08 7.89
C LYS A 285 3.29 -22.38 8.45
N LEU A 286 2.12 -22.28 9.10
CA LEU A 286 1.41 -23.39 9.71
C LEU A 286 0.99 -24.43 8.68
N LEU A 287 0.32 -24.00 7.63
CA LEU A 287 -0.13 -24.89 6.54
C LEU A 287 1.05 -25.51 5.79
N GLN A 288 2.09 -24.72 5.49
CA GLN A 288 3.30 -25.23 4.83
C GLN A 288 3.96 -26.35 5.65
N TYR A 289 4.08 -26.14 6.96
CA TYR A 289 4.65 -27.16 7.84
C TYR A 289 3.74 -28.40 7.89
N ALA A 290 2.44 -28.24 8.02
CA ALA A 290 1.48 -29.34 8.05
C ALA A 290 1.57 -30.19 6.77
N TYR A 291 1.52 -29.56 5.60
CA TYR A 291 1.59 -30.30 4.32
C TYR A 291 2.92 -31.01 4.11
N LYS A 292 4.06 -30.36 4.45
CA LYS A 292 5.40 -30.99 4.34
C LYS A 292 5.55 -32.22 5.22
N HIS A 293 4.83 -32.29 6.34
CA HIS A 293 4.94 -33.39 7.30
C HIS A 293 3.74 -34.36 7.26
N GLY A 294 2.89 -34.26 6.22
CA GLY A 294 1.74 -35.14 6.04
C GLY A 294 0.70 -35.04 7.17
N LEU A 295 0.58 -33.84 7.80
CA LEU A 295 -0.43 -33.55 8.81
C LEU A 295 -1.68 -32.98 8.13
N GLU A 296 -2.85 -33.43 8.56
CA GLU A 296 -4.14 -32.98 8.07
C GLU A 296 -4.62 -31.75 8.88
N PRO A 297 -4.79 -30.57 8.25
CA PRO A 297 -5.34 -29.39 8.90
C PRO A 297 -6.80 -29.58 9.30
N VAL A 298 -7.15 -29.23 10.55
CA VAL A 298 -8.53 -29.36 11.10
C VAL A 298 -9.18 -28.00 11.28
N CYS A 299 -8.52 -27.08 11.99
CA CYS A 299 -8.98 -25.70 12.18
C CYS A 299 -7.81 -24.81 12.58
N MET A 300 -7.93 -23.52 12.34
CA MET A 300 -6.89 -22.54 12.67
C MET A 300 -7.46 -21.30 13.33
N ALA A 301 -6.62 -20.60 14.08
CA ALA A 301 -6.90 -19.26 14.59
C ALA A 301 -5.62 -18.45 14.77
N GLU A 302 -5.75 -17.14 14.63
CA GLU A 302 -4.67 -16.18 14.90
C GLU A 302 -5.12 -15.24 16.02
N PHE A 303 -4.23 -14.88 16.95
CA PHE A 303 -4.51 -13.97 18.06
C PHE A 303 -3.40 -12.94 18.21
N TRP A 304 -3.76 -11.77 18.73
CA TRP A 304 -2.82 -10.69 18.98
C TRP A 304 -2.24 -10.77 20.39
N TRP A 305 -0.91 -10.59 20.49
CA TRP A 305 -0.20 -10.50 21.76
C TRP A 305 0.52 -9.16 21.86
N GLY A 306 0.35 -8.43 22.97
CA GLY A 306 0.98 -7.14 23.24
C GLY A 306 0.08 -5.93 22.95
N ASP A 307 0.67 -4.75 22.83
CA ASP A 307 -0.05 -3.50 22.64
C ASP A 307 -0.51 -3.32 21.17
N SER A 308 -1.46 -2.42 20.97
CA SER A 308 -1.98 -2.11 19.64
C SER A 308 -0.94 -1.40 18.76
N PRO A 309 -0.78 -1.77 17.48
CA PRO A 309 0.06 -1.04 16.56
C PRO A 309 -0.53 0.34 16.24
N LYS A 310 0.31 1.30 15.83
CA LYS A 310 -0.12 2.69 15.57
C LYS A 310 -1.12 2.83 14.42
N GLN A 311 -1.13 1.90 13.47
CA GLN A 311 -1.90 1.99 12.22
C GLN A 311 -3.23 1.23 12.26
N GLU A 312 -3.43 0.34 13.23
CA GLU A 312 -4.60 -0.54 13.30
C GLU A 312 -4.89 -0.85 14.79
N ILE A 313 -6.18 -0.82 15.18
CA ILE A 313 -6.56 -1.14 16.55
C ILE A 313 -6.59 -2.66 16.71
N ARG A 314 -5.71 -3.19 17.58
CA ARG A 314 -5.67 -4.61 17.96
C ARG A 314 -5.58 -4.73 19.47
N HIS A 315 -6.40 -5.63 20.02
CA HIS A 315 -6.46 -5.85 21.44
C HIS A 315 -5.70 -7.14 21.81
N HIS A 316 -4.97 -7.07 22.90
CA HIS A 316 -4.26 -8.22 23.47
C HIS A 316 -5.19 -9.40 23.68
N LEU A 317 -4.75 -10.61 23.31
CA LEU A 317 -5.47 -11.89 23.36
C LEU A 317 -6.72 -12.00 22.47
N HIS A 318 -7.09 -10.96 21.72
CA HIS A 318 -8.20 -11.06 20.79
C HIS A 318 -7.81 -11.81 19.52
N TYR A 319 -8.77 -12.53 18.95
CA TYR A 319 -8.61 -13.29 17.72
C TYR A 319 -8.88 -12.40 16.52
N TYR A 320 -8.13 -12.61 15.44
CA TYR A 320 -8.23 -11.87 14.21
C TYR A 320 -8.17 -12.79 12.99
N PRO A 321 -8.96 -12.53 11.96
CA PRO A 321 -8.87 -13.28 10.71
C PRO A 321 -7.53 -13.04 10.00
N ALA A 322 -7.17 -13.94 9.09
CA ALA A 322 -6.02 -13.77 8.21
C ALA A 322 -6.16 -12.48 7.38
N CYS A 323 -5.04 -11.79 7.13
CA CYS A 323 -5.08 -10.53 6.40
C CYS A 323 -5.44 -10.75 4.92
N ARG A 324 -6.22 -9.83 4.33
CA ARG A 324 -6.66 -9.95 2.94
C ARG A 324 -5.57 -9.53 1.94
N SER A 325 -4.73 -8.55 2.28
CA SER A 325 -3.75 -7.99 1.34
C SER A 325 -2.58 -8.93 1.01
N LYS A 326 -2.11 -9.73 1.98
CA LYS A 326 -0.97 -10.64 1.82
C LYS A 326 -1.40 -12.11 1.81
N CYS A 327 -2.27 -12.49 2.76
CA CYS A 327 -2.61 -13.88 2.98
C CYS A 327 -3.70 -14.39 2.05
N LEU A 328 -4.63 -13.55 1.57
CA LEU A 328 -5.74 -14.02 0.74
C LEU A 328 -5.26 -14.75 -0.53
N PRO A 329 -4.39 -14.19 -1.39
CA PRO A 329 -3.91 -14.92 -2.56
C PRO A 329 -3.16 -16.21 -2.20
N ILE A 330 -2.32 -16.16 -1.15
CA ILE A 330 -1.52 -17.30 -0.70
C ILE A 330 -2.43 -18.43 -0.20
N LEU A 331 -3.37 -18.11 0.69
CA LEU A 331 -4.29 -19.11 1.25
C LEU A 331 -5.29 -19.63 0.22
N THR A 332 -5.70 -18.82 -0.76
CA THR A 332 -6.51 -19.30 -1.91
C THR A 332 -5.79 -20.44 -2.66
N HIS A 333 -4.45 -20.34 -2.82
CA HIS A 333 -3.67 -21.45 -3.36
C HIS A 333 -3.51 -22.59 -2.36
N MET A 334 -3.08 -22.31 -1.12
CA MET A 334 -2.73 -23.34 -0.13
C MET A 334 -3.92 -24.20 0.32
N LEU A 335 -5.13 -23.65 0.32
CA LEU A 335 -6.35 -24.36 0.72
C LEU A 335 -6.97 -25.19 -0.42
N ARG A 336 -6.44 -25.15 -1.65
CA ARG A 336 -6.92 -26.01 -2.74
C ARG A 336 -6.73 -27.49 -2.38
N GLY A 337 -7.81 -28.24 -2.47
CA GLY A 337 -7.85 -29.66 -2.09
C GLY A 337 -8.21 -29.93 -0.63
N LEU A 338 -8.39 -28.89 0.19
CA LEU A 338 -8.94 -28.98 1.53
C LEU A 338 -10.44 -28.66 1.51
N ASP A 339 -11.23 -29.40 2.28
CA ASP A 339 -12.66 -29.11 2.46
C ASP A 339 -12.81 -27.97 3.48
N VAL A 340 -13.04 -26.74 2.96
CA VAL A 340 -13.07 -25.49 3.73
C VAL A 340 -14.49 -25.02 3.89
N GLU A 341 -14.84 -24.53 5.09
CA GLU A 341 -16.11 -23.86 5.33
C GLU A 341 -16.39 -22.77 4.29
N PRO A 342 -17.60 -22.65 3.79
CA PRO A 342 -17.94 -21.59 2.87
C PRO A 342 -17.79 -20.22 3.54
N ASN A 343 -17.44 -19.20 2.75
CA ASN A 343 -17.35 -17.82 3.25
C ASN A 343 -18.71 -17.41 3.87
N PRO A 344 -18.81 -17.17 5.18
CA PRO A 344 -20.09 -16.81 5.83
C PRO A 344 -20.66 -15.50 5.30
N LEU A 345 -19.80 -14.57 4.82
CA LEU A 345 -20.22 -13.32 4.20
C LEU A 345 -20.80 -13.52 2.79
N ALA A 346 -20.40 -14.58 2.07
CA ALA A 346 -21.00 -14.92 0.78
C ALA A 346 -22.36 -15.61 0.92
N GLN A 347 -22.66 -16.16 2.08
CA GLN A 347 -23.94 -16.82 2.38
C GLN A 347 -25.04 -15.88 2.85
N SER A 348 -24.74 -14.62 3.17
CA SER A 348 -25.78 -13.63 3.43
C SER A 348 -26.53 -13.39 2.10
N LYS A 349 -27.43 -14.33 1.77
CA LYS A 349 -28.38 -14.16 0.67
C LYS A 349 -29.14 -12.89 0.98
N MET A 350 -29.06 -11.92 0.07
CA MET A 350 -29.97 -10.78 0.07
C MET A 350 -31.39 -11.33 0.19
N THR A 351 -31.96 -11.25 1.36
CA THR A 351 -33.33 -11.70 1.61
C THR A 351 -34.34 -10.76 0.96
N GLU A 352 -33.93 -9.52 0.69
CA GLU A 352 -34.76 -8.49 0.09
C GLU A 352 -33.95 -7.66 -0.91
N LYS A 353 -34.62 -7.19 -1.97
CA LYS A 353 -34.02 -6.24 -2.92
C LYS A 353 -34.07 -4.84 -2.34
N PRO A 354 -33.04 -4.00 -2.54
CA PRO A 354 -33.10 -2.62 -2.12
C PRO A 354 -34.24 -1.89 -2.86
N SER A 355 -34.98 -1.05 -2.14
CA SER A 355 -36.10 -0.31 -2.68
C SER A 355 -35.89 1.19 -2.55
N VAL A 356 -36.37 1.95 -3.54
CA VAL A 356 -36.36 3.42 -3.50
C VAL A 356 -37.53 3.90 -2.63
N VAL A 357 -37.19 4.70 -1.61
CA VAL A 357 -38.18 5.29 -0.68
C VAL A 357 -38.57 6.69 -1.12
N PHE A 358 -37.59 7.45 -1.63
CA PHE A 358 -37.80 8.82 -2.13
C PHE A 358 -36.77 9.10 -3.24
N GLU A 359 -37.18 9.87 -4.24
CA GLU A 359 -36.29 10.28 -5.32
C GLU A 359 -36.72 11.65 -5.86
N ASP A 360 -35.78 12.59 -6.00
CA ASP A 360 -35.95 13.86 -6.71
C ASP A 360 -34.79 14.08 -7.70
N GLU A 361 -34.59 15.31 -8.16
CA GLU A 361 -33.51 15.66 -9.11
C GLU A 361 -32.12 15.66 -8.47
N TYR A 362 -32.04 15.79 -7.14
CA TYR A 362 -30.77 15.95 -6.40
C TYR A 362 -30.33 14.68 -5.68
N ILE A 363 -31.27 13.98 -5.03
CA ILE A 363 -30.98 12.83 -4.18
C ILE A 363 -31.91 11.65 -4.49
N MET A 364 -31.45 10.47 -4.08
CA MET A 364 -32.23 9.24 -3.99
C MET A 364 -32.09 8.67 -2.57
N VAL A 365 -33.21 8.39 -1.91
CA VAL A 365 -33.22 7.70 -0.61
C VAL A 365 -33.68 6.27 -0.83
N VAL A 366 -32.86 5.32 -0.39
CA VAL A 366 -33.13 3.91 -0.59
C VAL A 366 -33.19 3.17 0.77
N ASN A 367 -34.00 2.15 0.84
CA ASN A 367 -33.97 1.20 1.94
C ASN A 367 -32.92 0.12 1.58
N LYS A 368 -31.79 0.17 2.28
CA LYS A 368 -30.71 -0.80 2.13
C LYS A 368 -31.05 -2.06 2.94
N PRO A 369 -31.11 -3.24 2.34
CA PRO A 369 -31.27 -4.48 3.10
C PRO A 369 -29.96 -4.82 3.85
N ALA A 370 -30.08 -5.64 4.89
CA ALA A 370 -28.93 -6.30 5.51
C ALA A 370 -28.23 -7.24 4.51
N GLY A 371 -26.92 -7.39 4.64
CA GLY A 371 -26.10 -8.21 3.76
C GLY A 371 -25.63 -7.53 2.47
N MET A 372 -25.94 -6.24 2.25
CA MET A 372 -25.52 -5.47 1.08
C MET A 372 -24.55 -4.34 1.46
N LEU A 373 -23.54 -4.10 0.65
CA LEU A 373 -22.61 -2.98 0.85
C LEU A 373 -23.26 -1.65 0.48
N SER A 374 -22.97 -0.59 1.24
CA SER A 374 -23.41 0.77 0.91
C SER A 374 -22.68 1.35 -0.31
N VAL A 375 -21.37 1.13 -0.37
CA VAL A 375 -20.46 1.62 -1.42
C VAL A 375 -19.62 0.44 -1.95
N PRO A 376 -19.06 0.53 -3.18
CA PRO A 376 -18.23 -0.52 -3.71
C PRO A 376 -17.08 -0.87 -2.76
N GLY A 377 -16.95 -2.15 -2.43
CA GLY A 377 -15.81 -2.66 -1.68
C GLY A 377 -14.53 -2.59 -2.50
N LYS A 378 -13.38 -2.60 -1.83
CA LYS A 378 -12.10 -2.85 -2.52
C LYS A 378 -12.12 -4.28 -3.05
N LYS A 379 -12.22 -4.44 -4.37
CA LYS A 379 -12.14 -5.74 -5.03
C LYS A 379 -10.67 -6.15 -5.05
N GLU A 380 -10.31 -7.18 -4.28
CA GLU A 380 -8.92 -7.60 -4.09
C GLU A 380 -8.53 -8.80 -4.97
N THR A 381 -9.51 -9.50 -5.57
CA THR A 381 -9.26 -10.64 -6.48
C THR A 381 -10.12 -10.59 -7.74
N ALA A 382 -9.64 -11.24 -8.84
CA ALA A 382 -10.40 -11.39 -10.08
C ALA A 382 -11.70 -12.21 -9.88
N GLU A 383 -11.71 -13.17 -8.95
CA GLU A 383 -12.89 -13.95 -8.61
C GLU A 383 -13.96 -13.13 -7.89
N GLU A 384 -13.56 -12.19 -7.01
CA GLU A 384 -14.48 -11.24 -6.38
C GLU A 384 -15.09 -10.24 -7.38
N CYS A 385 -14.38 -9.96 -8.48
CA CYS A 385 -14.90 -9.16 -9.59
C CYS A 385 -15.98 -9.88 -10.42
N LEU A 386 -15.93 -11.22 -10.49
CA LEU A 386 -16.84 -12.03 -11.29
C LEU A 386 -18.11 -12.45 -10.53
N ASN A 387 -18.08 -12.45 -9.20
CA ASN A 387 -19.24 -12.79 -8.38
C ASN A 387 -20.16 -11.57 -8.22
N SER A 388 -21.14 -11.46 -9.11
CA SER A 388 -22.20 -10.44 -9.10
C SER A 388 -23.11 -10.42 -7.85
N SER A 389 -22.89 -11.31 -6.88
CA SER A 389 -23.67 -11.42 -5.64
C SER A 389 -23.34 -10.36 -4.57
N ASN A 390 -22.26 -9.58 -4.73
CA ASN A 390 -21.81 -8.55 -3.77
C ASN A 390 -21.86 -7.13 -4.36
N LEU A 391 -22.88 -6.83 -5.17
CA LEU A 391 -23.11 -5.46 -5.64
C LEU A 391 -23.40 -4.55 -4.45
N SER A 392 -22.71 -3.41 -4.39
CA SER A 392 -23.08 -2.31 -3.49
C SER A 392 -24.38 -1.64 -3.92
N ILE A 393 -25.00 -0.87 -3.03
CA ILE A 393 -26.16 -0.04 -3.35
C ILE A 393 -25.88 0.88 -4.55
N GLU A 394 -24.70 1.51 -4.57
CA GLU A 394 -24.30 2.38 -5.68
C GLU A 394 -24.27 1.62 -7.01
N GLU A 395 -23.63 0.44 -7.05
CA GLU A 395 -23.56 -0.39 -8.27
C GLU A 395 -24.93 -0.93 -8.68
N TYR A 396 -25.77 -1.37 -7.72
CA TYR A 396 -27.10 -1.91 -7.98
C TYR A 396 -28.00 -0.89 -8.69
N PHE A 397 -28.05 0.35 -8.21
CA PHE A 397 -28.88 1.39 -8.81
C PHE A 397 -28.26 2.01 -10.06
N ALA A 398 -26.93 2.05 -10.19
CA ALA A 398 -26.25 2.48 -11.41
C ALA A 398 -26.52 1.52 -12.59
N ASP A 399 -26.56 0.21 -12.37
CA ASP A 399 -26.86 -0.79 -13.41
C ASP A 399 -28.36 -0.85 -13.74
N ASN A 400 -29.22 -0.73 -12.74
CA ASN A 400 -30.68 -0.76 -12.98
C ASN A 400 -31.24 0.54 -13.60
N SER A 401 -30.51 1.66 -13.54
CA SER A 401 -30.88 2.88 -14.27
C SER A 401 -30.85 2.68 -15.79
N LYS A 402 -30.04 1.74 -16.31
CA LYS A 402 -30.00 1.37 -17.73
C LYS A 402 -31.23 0.56 -18.18
N LEU A 403 -31.88 -0.16 -17.29
CA LEU A 403 -33.06 -1.00 -17.59
C LEU A 403 -34.36 -0.19 -17.66
N LYS A 404 -34.49 0.92 -16.94
CA LYS A 404 -35.69 1.79 -16.97
C LYS A 404 -35.81 2.56 -18.28
N THR A 405 -34.74 2.77 -19.03
CA THR A 405 -34.79 3.46 -20.35
C THR A 405 -35.36 2.60 -21.48
N GLN A 406 -35.51 1.29 -21.30
CA GLN A 406 -36.12 0.38 -22.29
C GLN A 406 -37.61 0.11 -22.05
N ASN A 407 -38.18 0.41 -20.88
CA ASN A 407 -39.55 0.09 -20.52
C ASN A 407 -40.49 1.31 -20.39
N SER A 408 -40.09 2.50 -20.84
CA SER A 408 -40.97 3.70 -20.83
C SER A 408 -41.94 3.78 -22.01
N LYS A 409 -42.53 2.66 -22.41
CA LYS A 409 -43.61 2.59 -23.41
C LYS A 409 -44.91 1.97 -22.87
N PHE A 410 -45.18 2.03 -21.59
CA PHE A 410 -46.55 1.73 -21.10
C PHE A 410 -46.88 2.51 -19.85
N ASN A 411 -48.07 3.24 -19.99
CA ASN A 411 -48.92 3.85 -18.97
C ASN A 411 -48.54 5.25 -18.42
N ASN A 412 -48.93 6.23 -19.28
CA ASN A 412 -49.50 7.51 -18.82
C ASN A 412 -50.97 7.25 -18.45
N GLU A 413 -51.29 7.25 -17.17
CA GLU A 413 -52.58 7.69 -16.66
C GLU A 413 -52.54 7.90 -15.14
N GLN A 414 -52.95 9.11 -14.75
CA GLN A 414 -53.22 9.58 -13.38
C GLN A 414 -52.03 10.01 -12.51
N LEU A 415 -51.67 11.29 -12.67
CA LEU A 415 -51.70 12.25 -11.54
C LEU A 415 -51.53 13.69 -12.10
N LEU A 416 -52.63 14.35 -12.28
CA LEU A 416 -52.75 15.81 -12.50
C LEU A 416 -52.38 16.52 -11.19
N ILE A 417 -51.33 17.34 -11.18
CA ILE A 417 -51.24 18.62 -10.46
C ILE A 417 -50.01 19.40 -11.02
N GLY A 418 -50.27 20.59 -11.60
CA GLY A 418 -49.33 21.72 -11.69
C GLY A 418 -48.42 21.75 -12.91
N GLU A 419 -48.86 22.39 -13.98
CA GLU A 419 -48.03 22.88 -15.08
C GLU A 419 -47.03 23.92 -14.57
N ALA A 420 -45.71 23.61 -14.70
CA ALA A 420 -44.66 24.60 -14.74
C ALA A 420 -43.64 24.16 -15.81
N ASP A 421 -43.48 25.04 -16.76
CA ASP A 421 -42.62 25.15 -17.93
C ASP A 421 -41.45 24.16 -18.05
N ASN A 422 -41.62 23.12 -18.87
CA ASN A 422 -40.72 22.04 -19.13
C ASN A 422 -39.92 22.21 -20.43
N SER A 423 -39.22 23.32 -20.64
CA SER A 423 -38.48 23.53 -21.91
C SER A 423 -36.96 23.72 -21.81
N LYS A 424 -36.29 23.38 -20.72
CA LYS A 424 -34.80 23.55 -20.62
C LYS A 424 -33.99 22.51 -19.88
N PHE A 425 -34.38 21.27 -19.77
CA PHE A 425 -33.44 20.24 -19.23
C PHE A 425 -33.31 19.06 -20.18
N LYS A 426 -32.25 19.11 -21.00
CA LYS A 426 -31.70 17.93 -21.65
C LYS A 426 -31.20 17.01 -20.56
N THR A 427 -31.82 15.85 -20.41
CA THR A 427 -31.34 14.72 -19.60
C THR A 427 -29.92 14.33 -20.03
N GLN A 428 -28.92 14.86 -19.34
CA GLN A 428 -27.57 14.27 -19.35
C GLN A 428 -27.65 12.94 -18.58
N ASN A 429 -27.28 11.84 -19.25
CA ASN A 429 -27.10 10.52 -18.66
C ASN A 429 -26.16 10.62 -17.43
N SER A 430 -26.70 10.80 -16.23
CA SER A 430 -25.89 10.89 -15.03
C SER A 430 -25.50 9.47 -14.58
N LYS A 431 -24.27 9.08 -14.90
CA LYS A 431 -23.58 7.94 -14.30
C LYS A 431 -23.15 8.20 -12.84
N PHE A 432 -23.52 9.33 -12.27
CA PHE A 432 -23.12 9.73 -10.92
C PHE A 432 -24.20 9.35 -9.94
N LEU A 433 -23.91 8.40 -9.07
CA LEU A 433 -24.75 8.03 -7.94
C LEU A 433 -23.82 7.64 -6.80
N LYS A 434 -23.74 8.45 -5.74
CA LYS A 434 -22.83 8.22 -4.61
C LYS A 434 -23.53 8.34 -3.27
N ALA A 435 -23.24 7.41 -2.38
CA ALA A 435 -23.77 7.41 -1.02
C ALA A 435 -23.13 8.51 -0.18
N VAL A 436 -23.93 9.43 0.37
CA VAL A 436 -23.45 10.54 1.21
C VAL A 436 -23.09 10.10 2.64
N HIS A 437 -23.51 8.92 3.06
CA HIS A 437 -23.12 8.26 4.30
C HIS A 437 -23.08 6.73 4.11
N ARG A 438 -22.62 5.99 5.08
CA ARG A 438 -22.51 4.52 5.02
C ARG A 438 -23.30 3.88 6.15
N LEU A 439 -23.92 2.74 5.83
CA LEU A 439 -24.38 1.75 6.79
C LEU A 439 -23.49 0.52 6.65
N ASP A 440 -23.21 -0.16 7.72
CA ASP A 440 -22.47 -1.41 7.69
C ASP A 440 -23.20 -2.46 6.85
N MET A 441 -22.48 -3.46 6.34
CA MET A 441 -23.05 -4.46 5.44
C MET A 441 -24.28 -5.13 6.03
N ASP A 442 -24.22 -5.54 7.30
CA ASP A 442 -25.30 -6.26 7.99
C ASP A 442 -26.40 -5.36 8.60
N THR A 443 -26.22 -4.03 8.46
CA THR A 443 -27.21 -3.05 8.92
C THR A 443 -28.20 -2.74 7.79
N SER A 444 -29.50 -2.90 8.06
CA SER A 444 -30.57 -2.41 7.20
C SER A 444 -30.99 -0.99 7.57
N GLY A 445 -31.49 -0.21 6.63
CA GLY A 445 -32.00 1.13 6.89
C GLY A 445 -31.91 2.08 5.71
N LEU A 446 -32.27 3.33 5.96
CA LEU A 446 -32.29 4.36 4.93
C LEU A 446 -30.87 4.84 4.61
N LEU A 447 -30.57 4.89 3.31
CA LEU A 447 -29.31 5.38 2.76
C LEU A 447 -29.63 6.48 1.73
N VAL A 448 -28.93 7.61 1.83
CA VAL A 448 -29.07 8.73 0.90
C VAL A 448 -27.96 8.66 -0.15
N LEU A 449 -28.37 8.78 -1.41
CA LEU A 449 -27.45 8.83 -2.55
C LEU A 449 -27.57 10.20 -3.23
N ALA A 450 -26.43 10.84 -3.52
CA ALA A 450 -26.36 12.06 -4.33
C ALA A 450 -26.37 11.70 -5.81
N LYS A 451 -27.10 12.45 -6.64
CA LYS A 451 -27.24 12.23 -8.09
C LYS A 451 -26.27 13.08 -8.92
N SER A 452 -25.48 13.94 -8.29
CA SER A 452 -24.46 14.76 -8.94
C SER A 452 -23.33 15.10 -7.98
N GLU A 453 -22.16 15.45 -8.51
CA GLU A 453 -20.99 15.83 -7.71
C GLU A 453 -21.21 17.10 -6.85
N PRO A 454 -21.92 18.14 -7.32
CA PRO A 454 -22.20 19.31 -6.47
C PRO A 454 -23.15 19.02 -5.30
N VAL A 455 -23.95 17.96 -5.37
CA VAL A 455 -24.88 17.55 -4.31
C VAL A 455 -24.20 16.62 -3.30
N TYR A 456 -23.16 15.89 -3.74
CA TYR A 456 -22.35 15.01 -2.91
C TYR A 456 -21.45 15.80 -1.95
#